data_8132718cfd420f507bdfbe86315a149f
#
_entry.id   8132718cfd420f507bdfbe86315a149f
#
_cell.length_a   1.000
_cell.length_b   1.000
_cell.length_c   1.000
_cell.angle_alpha   90.00
_cell.angle_beta   90.00
_cell.angle_gamma   90.00
#
_symmetry.space_group_name_H-M   'P 1'
#
loop_
_entity.id
_entity.type
_entity.pdbx_description
1 polymer ?
#
loop_
_entity_poly.entity_id
_entity_poly.type
_entity_poly.pdbx_seq_one_letter_code
_entity_poly.pdbx_strand_id
1 'polypeptide(L)'
;MCYYARAMRDPETVVREFCAMWPERNVDRFLDYFTDDAVYHNMPLEPVRGKNGIREVLNLFLPADEIEVEILHLAGHGNLVFTERVDRFRFGEKRVALPCAGVFEIRDGKIAAWRDYFDLATWQRQTA
;
A
#
# COMPACT_ATOMS: atom_id res chain seq x y z
N MET A 1 -22.33 -17.49 -11.55
CA MET A 1 -21.69 -18.22 -10.46
C MET A 1 -21.17 -17.27 -9.43
N CYS A 2 -21.66 -17.38 -8.22
CA CYS A 2 -21.26 -16.46 -7.15
C CYS A 2 -19.78 -16.52 -6.80
N TYR A 3 -19.20 -17.72 -6.84
CA TYR A 3 -17.78 -17.86 -6.52
C TYR A 3 -16.87 -17.23 -7.57
N TYR A 4 -17.33 -17.10 -8.81
CA TYR A 4 -16.59 -16.36 -9.83
C TYR A 4 -16.46 -14.90 -9.47
N ALA A 5 -17.55 -14.30 -8.98
CA ALA A 5 -17.53 -12.90 -8.60
C ALA A 5 -16.48 -12.64 -7.52
N ARG A 6 -16.30 -13.57 -6.57
CA ARG A 6 -15.30 -13.42 -5.52
C ARG A 6 -13.89 -13.62 -6.07
N ALA A 7 -13.68 -14.62 -6.97
CA ALA A 7 -12.38 -14.89 -7.56
C ALA A 7 -11.94 -13.76 -8.48
N MET A 8 -12.90 -13.07 -9.09
CA MET A 8 -12.69 -12.00 -10.05
C MET A 8 -12.95 -10.63 -9.43
N ARG A 9 -12.44 -10.41 -8.23
CA ARG A 9 -12.64 -9.13 -7.54
C ARG A 9 -12.09 -7.99 -8.40
N ASP A 10 -12.87 -6.92 -8.45
CA ASP A 10 -12.54 -5.71 -9.17
C ASP A 10 -11.23 -5.10 -8.63
N PRO A 11 -10.25 -4.81 -9.50
CA PRO A 11 -8.98 -4.26 -9.05
C PRO A 11 -9.11 -2.98 -8.22
N GLU A 12 -10.02 -2.07 -8.57
CA GLU A 12 -10.22 -0.85 -7.80
C GLU A 12 -10.71 -1.16 -6.39
N THR A 13 -11.63 -2.13 -6.26
CA THR A 13 -12.14 -2.56 -4.97
C THR A 13 -11.04 -3.14 -4.10
N VAL A 14 -10.16 -3.97 -4.68
CA VAL A 14 -9.03 -4.55 -3.94
C VAL A 14 -8.16 -3.45 -3.36
N VAL A 15 -7.82 -2.45 -4.15
CA VAL A 15 -6.96 -1.35 -3.70
C VAL A 15 -7.66 -0.49 -2.65
N ARG A 16 -8.96 -0.19 -2.82
CA ARG A 16 -9.71 0.57 -1.81
C ARG A 16 -9.76 -0.15 -0.48
N GLU A 17 -10.01 -1.45 -0.50
CA GLU A 17 -10.03 -2.25 0.73
C GLU A 17 -8.66 -2.34 1.37
N PHE A 18 -7.63 -2.52 0.56
CA PHE A 18 -6.26 -2.54 1.04
C PHE A 18 -5.91 -1.24 1.77
N CYS A 19 -6.19 -0.09 1.18
CA CYS A 19 -5.91 1.21 1.80
C CYS A 19 -6.76 1.43 3.06
N ALA A 20 -8.01 0.97 3.07
CA ALA A 20 -8.92 1.17 4.19
C ALA A 20 -8.50 0.36 5.44
N MET A 21 -7.73 -0.71 5.28
CA MET A 21 -7.36 -1.56 6.41
C MET A 21 -6.04 -1.18 7.08
N TRP A 22 -5.32 -0.18 6.55
CA TRP A 22 -4.04 0.26 7.14
C TRP A 22 -4.14 0.67 8.61
N PRO A 23 -5.23 1.32 9.08
CA PRO A 23 -5.34 1.66 10.50
C PRO A 23 -5.28 0.47 11.45
N GLU A 24 -5.57 -0.74 10.98
CA GLU A 24 -5.47 -1.95 11.80
C GLU A 24 -4.03 -2.32 12.13
N ARG A 25 -3.08 -1.87 11.32
CA ARG A 25 -1.63 -2.09 11.51
C ARG A 25 -1.26 -3.57 11.67
N ASN A 26 -1.99 -4.44 10.97
CA ASN A 26 -1.80 -5.89 11.06
C ASN A 26 -1.00 -6.36 9.86
N VAL A 27 0.26 -6.73 10.09
CA VAL A 27 1.18 -7.11 9.01
C VAL A 27 0.70 -8.33 8.23
N ASP A 28 0.12 -9.30 8.91
CA ASP A 28 -0.35 -10.52 8.23
C ASP A 28 -1.54 -10.22 7.31
N ARG A 29 -2.43 -9.34 7.73
CA ARG A 29 -3.53 -8.91 6.87
C ARG A 29 -3.03 -8.13 5.65
N PHE A 30 -2.00 -7.28 5.82
CA PHE A 30 -1.36 -6.64 4.68
C PHE A 30 -0.86 -7.69 3.69
N LEU A 31 -0.12 -8.68 4.18
CA LEU A 31 0.50 -9.67 3.32
C LEU A 31 -0.51 -10.53 2.57
N ASP A 32 -1.69 -10.73 3.14
CA ASP A 32 -2.76 -11.48 2.48
C ASP A 32 -3.25 -10.82 1.19
N TYR A 33 -3.02 -9.52 1.03
CA TYR A 33 -3.41 -8.81 -0.19
C TYR A 33 -2.44 -9.02 -1.35
N PHE A 34 -1.26 -9.62 -1.09
CA PHE A 34 -0.20 -9.75 -2.09
C PHE A 34 -0.11 -11.16 -2.65
N THR A 35 0.32 -11.26 -3.91
CA THR A 35 0.75 -12.54 -4.47
C THR A 35 2.07 -12.95 -3.81
N ASP A 36 2.41 -14.26 -3.91
CA ASP A 36 3.64 -14.76 -3.29
C ASP A 36 4.90 -14.17 -3.91
N ASP A 37 4.84 -13.78 -5.18
CA ASP A 37 5.95 -13.20 -5.93
C ASP A 37 5.86 -11.68 -6.09
N ALA A 38 5.02 -11.03 -5.31
CA ALA A 38 4.77 -9.60 -5.43
C ALA A 38 6.04 -8.76 -5.30
N VAL A 39 6.06 -7.63 -6.01
CA VAL A 39 7.14 -6.65 -5.93
C VAL A 39 6.58 -5.36 -5.33
N TYR A 40 7.22 -4.88 -4.28
CA TYR A 40 6.88 -3.60 -3.65
C TYR A 40 8.07 -2.66 -3.79
N HIS A 41 7.83 -1.51 -4.41
CA HIS A 41 8.87 -0.55 -4.71
C HIS A 41 8.46 0.86 -4.26
N ASN A 42 9.03 1.30 -3.14
CA ASN A 42 9.05 2.72 -2.80
C ASN A 42 10.08 3.36 -3.70
N MET A 43 9.66 4.15 -4.68
CA MET A 43 10.51 4.56 -5.79
C MET A 43 11.84 5.22 -5.37
N PRO A 44 11.91 6.03 -4.29
CA PRO A 44 13.20 6.55 -3.84
C PRO A 44 14.18 5.50 -3.30
N LEU A 45 13.71 4.26 -3.04
CA LEU A 45 14.49 3.19 -2.42
C LEU A 45 14.56 1.98 -3.35
N GLU A 46 15.27 0.93 -2.92
CA GLU A 46 15.33 -0.31 -3.68
C GLU A 46 14.03 -1.10 -3.58
N PRO A 47 13.63 -1.81 -4.64
CA PRO A 47 12.46 -2.67 -4.56
C PRO A 47 12.72 -3.90 -3.71
N VAL A 48 11.64 -4.45 -3.14
CA VAL A 48 11.67 -5.73 -2.45
C VAL A 48 10.74 -6.72 -3.14
N ARG A 49 11.04 -8.00 -3.03
CA ARG A 49 10.28 -9.06 -3.67
C ARG A 49 9.83 -10.10 -2.68
N GLY A 50 8.61 -10.62 -2.90
CA GLY A 50 8.04 -11.66 -2.07
C GLY A 50 7.59 -11.18 -0.71
N LYS A 51 6.82 -12.02 -0.03
CA LYS A 51 6.18 -11.62 1.22
C LYS A 51 7.18 -11.32 2.34
N ASN A 52 8.32 -12.02 2.39
CA ASN A 52 9.32 -11.75 3.41
C ASN A 52 9.96 -10.37 3.24
N GLY A 53 10.33 -10.01 1.99
CA GLY A 53 10.88 -8.69 1.70
C GLY A 53 9.88 -7.58 1.97
N ILE A 54 8.62 -7.80 1.61
CA ILE A 54 7.55 -6.84 1.87
C ILE A 54 7.33 -6.67 3.37
N ARG A 55 7.33 -7.76 4.13
CA ARG A 55 7.21 -7.71 5.59
C ARG A 55 8.28 -6.82 6.22
N GLU A 56 9.52 -6.91 5.75
CA GLU A 56 10.61 -6.10 6.28
C GLU A 56 10.32 -4.60 6.08
N VAL A 57 9.82 -4.22 4.91
CA VAL A 57 9.47 -2.81 4.66
C VAL A 57 8.27 -2.39 5.51
N LEU A 58 7.25 -3.22 5.59
CA LEU A 58 6.07 -2.91 6.41
C LEU A 58 6.45 -2.69 7.86
N ASN A 59 7.40 -3.45 8.39
CA ASN A 59 7.84 -3.31 9.77
C ASN A 59 8.54 -1.98 10.06
N LEU A 60 8.89 -1.20 9.04
CA LEU A 60 9.47 0.13 9.23
C LEU A 60 8.41 1.17 9.60
N PHE A 61 7.16 1.01 9.16
CA PHE A 61 6.14 2.01 9.42
C PHE A 61 4.89 1.48 10.14
N LEU A 62 4.59 0.19 10.11
CA LEU A 62 3.44 -0.37 10.84
C LEU A 62 3.54 -0.19 12.36
N PRO A 63 4.74 -0.10 13.00
CA PRO A 63 4.82 0.22 14.42
C PRO A 63 4.39 1.63 14.79
N ALA A 64 4.01 2.48 13.83
CA ALA A 64 3.42 3.77 14.13
C ALA A 64 2.22 3.60 15.08
N ASP A 65 1.97 4.62 15.90
CA ASP A 65 0.85 4.59 16.84
C ASP A 65 -0.50 4.73 16.13
N GLU A 66 -0.52 5.44 15.01
CA GLU A 66 -1.70 5.60 14.17
C GLU A 66 -1.27 5.64 12.71
N ILE A 67 -2.11 5.05 11.85
CA ILE A 67 -1.94 5.12 10.40
C ILE A 67 -3.29 5.39 9.77
N GLU A 68 -3.31 6.31 8.80
CA GLU A 68 -4.49 6.61 8.02
C GLU A 68 -4.08 6.87 6.58
N VAL A 69 -4.85 6.36 5.64
CA VAL A 69 -4.65 6.61 4.22
C VAL A 69 -5.86 7.36 3.68
N GLU A 70 -5.62 8.55 3.17
CA GLU A 70 -6.66 9.32 2.50
C GLU A 70 -6.45 9.20 1.00
N ILE A 71 -7.40 8.57 0.30
CA ILE A 71 -7.39 8.50 -1.16
C ILE A 71 -8.07 9.75 -1.69
N LEU A 72 -7.28 10.60 -2.36
CA LEU A 72 -7.81 11.82 -3.00
C LEU A 72 -8.45 11.47 -4.33
N HIS A 73 -7.80 10.63 -5.13
CA HIS A 73 -8.29 10.17 -6.42
C HIS A 73 -7.83 8.74 -6.66
N LEU A 74 -8.67 7.96 -7.32
CA LEU A 74 -8.36 6.59 -7.70
C LEU A 74 -8.97 6.33 -9.07
N ALA A 75 -8.19 5.74 -9.97
CA ALA A 75 -8.63 5.37 -11.30
C ALA A 75 -8.03 4.04 -11.69
N GLY A 76 -8.79 3.22 -12.39
CA GLY A 76 -8.35 1.92 -12.87
C GLY A 76 -8.37 1.84 -14.37
N HIS A 77 -7.50 1.01 -14.92
CA HIS A 77 -7.45 0.66 -16.34
C HIS A 77 -6.98 -0.79 -16.45
N GLY A 78 -7.91 -1.69 -16.79
CA GLY A 78 -7.60 -3.11 -16.79
C GLY A 78 -7.20 -3.59 -15.39
N ASN A 79 -6.04 -4.22 -15.30
CA ASN A 79 -5.51 -4.68 -14.01
C ASN A 79 -4.67 -3.64 -13.28
N LEU A 80 -4.56 -2.42 -13.83
CA LEU A 80 -3.80 -1.33 -13.21
C LEU A 80 -4.73 -0.42 -12.43
N VAL A 81 -4.29 -0.03 -11.23
CA VAL A 81 -4.99 0.94 -10.40
C VAL A 81 -4.01 2.03 -9.99
N PHE A 82 -4.42 3.28 -10.17
CA PHE A 82 -3.63 4.44 -9.85
C PHE A 82 -4.30 5.20 -8.70
N THR A 83 -3.50 5.63 -7.73
CA THR A 83 -3.99 6.39 -6.59
C THR A 83 -3.20 7.67 -6.42
N GLU A 84 -3.89 8.73 -6.00
CA GLU A 84 -3.29 9.90 -5.40
C GLU A 84 -3.76 9.92 -3.96
N ARG A 85 -2.80 9.93 -3.01
CA ARG A 85 -3.11 9.74 -1.60
C ARG A 85 -2.34 10.72 -0.72
N VAL A 86 -2.82 10.85 0.51
CA VAL A 86 -1.99 11.33 1.60
C VAL A 86 -1.92 10.20 2.63
N ASP A 87 -0.72 9.72 2.87
CA ASP A 87 -0.47 8.67 3.86
C ASP A 87 -0.05 9.35 5.16
N ARG A 88 -0.81 9.13 6.24
CA ARG A 88 -0.58 9.78 7.52
C ARG A 88 -0.16 8.77 8.57
N PHE A 89 0.88 9.12 9.32
CA PHE A 89 1.41 8.29 10.40
C PHE A 89 1.63 9.15 11.63
N ARG A 90 1.50 8.55 12.80
CA ARG A 90 1.92 9.19 14.04
C ARG A 90 2.89 8.28 14.78
N PHE A 91 4.05 8.80 15.11
CA PHE A 91 5.08 8.13 15.91
C PHE A 91 5.30 8.99 17.17
N GLY A 92 4.57 8.67 18.25
CA GLY A 92 4.58 9.50 19.43
C GLY A 92 4.03 10.88 19.12
N GLU A 93 4.85 11.92 19.27
CA GLU A 93 4.45 13.29 18.97
C GLU A 93 4.72 13.69 17.52
N LYS A 94 5.45 12.85 16.78
CA LYS A 94 5.79 13.13 15.38
C LYS A 94 4.61 12.76 14.48
N ARG A 95 4.19 13.70 13.66
CA ARG A 95 3.11 13.48 12.70
C ARG A 95 3.64 13.60 11.30
N VAL A 96 3.32 12.60 10.49
CA VAL A 96 3.71 12.53 9.08
C VAL A 96 2.46 12.65 8.23
N ALA A 97 2.50 13.53 7.24
CA ALA A 97 1.51 13.58 6.17
C ALA A 97 2.29 13.56 4.87
N LEU A 98 2.28 12.41 4.21
CA LEU A 98 3.12 12.14 3.05
C LEU A 98 2.25 12.08 1.78
N PRO A 99 2.34 13.09 0.90
CA PRO A 99 1.70 12.98 -0.41
C PRO A 99 2.35 11.84 -1.20
N CYS A 100 1.53 10.98 -1.78
CA CYS A 100 2.03 9.78 -2.45
C CYS A 100 1.13 9.43 -3.63
N ALA A 101 1.75 9.06 -4.76
CA ALA A 101 1.04 8.48 -5.88
C ALA A 101 1.44 7.02 -6.02
N GLY A 102 0.47 6.13 -6.09
CA GLY A 102 0.73 4.69 -6.15
C GLY A 102 0.20 4.05 -7.42
N VAL A 103 0.93 3.06 -7.92
CA VAL A 103 0.49 2.22 -9.02
C VAL A 103 0.43 0.79 -8.52
N PHE A 104 -0.71 0.14 -8.71
CA PHE A 104 -0.94 -1.24 -8.30
C PHE A 104 -1.25 -2.09 -9.53
N GLU A 105 -0.61 -3.24 -9.63
CA GLU A 105 -0.94 -4.25 -10.65
C GLU A 105 -1.62 -5.41 -9.93
N ILE A 106 -2.83 -5.72 -10.36
CA ILE A 106 -3.66 -6.73 -9.70
C ILE A 106 -3.68 -8.00 -10.55
N ARG A 107 -3.47 -9.14 -9.90
CA ARG A 107 -3.52 -10.46 -10.54
C ARG A 107 -4.32 -11.39 -9.64
N ASP A 108 -5.40 -11.94 -10.19
CA ASP A 108 -6.28 -12.87 -9.47
C ASP A 108 -6.77 -12.32 -8.13
N GLY A 109 -7.15 -11.02 -8.13
CA GLY A 109 -7.68 -10.38 -6.94
C GLY A 109 -6.65 -9.99 -5.89
N LYS A 110 -5.36 -10.09 -6.21
CA LYS A 110 -4.27 -9.76 -5.29
C LYS A 110 -3.29 -8.80 -5.94
N ILE A 111 -2.52 -8.11 -5.11
CA ILE A 111 -1.52 -7.14 -5.56
C ILE A 111 -0.27 -7.92 -5.99
N ALA A 112 0.06 -7.86 -7.28
CA ALA A 112 1.26 -8.48 -7.84
C ALA A 112 2.42 -7.50 -7.91
N ALA A 113 2.12 -6.20 -7.98
CA ALA A 113 3.13 -5.14 -7.93
C ALA A 113 2.53 -3.88 -7.33
N TRP A 114 3.34 -3.17 -6.58
CA TRP A 114 2.96 -1.91 -5.94
C TRP A 114 4.16 -0.97 -6.01
N ARG A 115 3.96 0.18 -6.63
CA ARG A 115 5.00 1.22 -6.75
C ARG A 115 4.44 2.51 -6.15
N ASP A 116 5.12 3.03 -5.16
CA ASP A 116 4.76 4.30 -4.53
C ASP A 116 5.80 5.37 -4.87
N TYR A 117 5.31 6.51 -5.35
CA TYR A 117 6.11 7.67 -5.74
C TYR A 117 5.88 8.77 -4.72
N PHE A 118 6.94 9.14 -4.00
CA PHE A 118 6.86 10.18 -2.98
C PHE A 118 8.21 10.85 -2.81
N ASP A 119 8.21 11.98 -2.12
CA ASP A 119 9.43 12.72 -1.82
C ASP A 119 10.06 12.19 -0.53
N LEU A 120 11.22 11.55 -0.65
CA LEU A 120 11.92 10.98 0.52
C LEU A 120 12.32 12.06 1.52
N ALA A 121 12.69 13.26 1.05
CA ALA A 121 13.07 14.34 1.94
C ALA A 121 11.90 14.78 2.83
N THR A 122 10.68 14.74 2.32
CA THR A 122 9.48 15.03 3.13
C THR A 122 9.34 14.02 4.26
N TRP A 123 9.47 12.73 3.95
CA TRP A 123 9.43 11.68 4.96
C TRP A 123 10.51 11.89 6.01
N GLN A 124 11.75 12.13 5.56
CA GLN A 124 12.89 12.31 6.47
C GLN A 124 12.72 13.50 7.39
N ARG A 125 12.23 14.64 6.86
CA ARG A 125 11.99 15.84 7.69
C ARG A 125 10.95 15.58 8.75
N GLN A 126 9.87 14.90 8.40
CA GLN A 126 8.72 14.71 9.30
C GLN A 126 8.97 13.61 10.33
N THR A 127 9.90 12.69 10.05
CA THR A 127 10.27 11.63 10.99
C THR A 127 11.54 11.94 11.79
N ALA A 128 12.18 13.05 11.52
CA ALA A 128 13.41 13.44 12.22
C ALA A 128 13.19 13.73 13.72
#